data_495119750c73a1027ef8c9eda0e40b54
#
_entry.id   495119750c73a1027ef8c9eda0e40b54
#
_cell.length_a   1.000
_cell.length_b   1.000
_cell.length_c   1.000
_cell.angle_alpha   90.00
_cell.angle_beta   90.00
_cell.angle_gamma   90.00
#
_symmetry.space_group_name_H-M   'P 1'
#
loop_
_entity.id
_entity.type
_entity.pdbx_description
1 polymer ?
#
loop_
_entity_poly.entity_id
_entity_poly.type
_entity_poly.pdbx_seq_one_letter_code
_entity_poly.pdbx_strand_id
1 'polypeptide(L)'
;MFKTGNAGKKTLSIVTAALLCCCVACSAAEGTKGMDADVANQQNQIGQTNQQGQLNQQDQSSQPDQTTQAGQTTQAEQSDQTTPSDQPDQVSQPQADTDTVYVSPDALTHDGYTLDRVVVLSRHNIRSPLIGKNQGAGKLTPHEWFAWTSPTSQLSVRGGVLETCMGQYFRIWLEREGLFPENYRPEEGEVRIYANSRQRTIATARFFSAGLLPAFNSEVEYHEQFDETDPVFSNRLTFFSETYQQAALQQIDEMYSDEITRLEDNYRLLEDVLDIRDSEAWKEGAVGEFRTDDTTVILEAGKDPAVEGSIKTASVLSDALMLQYYEEDPVEAAFGKMLSTEQWCDIAGIKDVYHGILLFTPLVARNAANPLLKEILGEMTCDERKFTFLCGHDLNLCSVLASLEVEPYELPSGIEKRTPIGGKLVFSRWCNESGEAFWDVDLVYQTPEQLREADILTWDHSPAIYDLSFREIGQNADGLYPEKVLFDRFEFAISAYDSIVETYR
;
A
#
# COMPACT_ATOMS: atom_id res chain seq x y z
N MET A 1 -21.51 -32.64 5.71
CA MET A 1 -22.01 -33.84 6.43
C MET A 1 -20.88 -34.34 7.35
N PHE A 2 -20.71 -33.75 8.50
CA PHE A 2 -19.63 -34.10 9.44
C PHE A 2 -20.11 -35.08 10.49
N LYS A 3 -19.38 -36.17 10.63
CA LYS A 3 -19.62 -37.21 11.62
C LYS A 3 -18.84 -36.90 12.90
N THR A 4 -19.56 -36.85 14.01
CA THR A 4 -19.02 -36.85 15.37
C THR A 4 -18.50 -38.24 15.73
N GLY A 5 -17.29 -38.36 16.25
CA GLY A 5 -16.72 -39.58 16.80
C GLY A 5 -15.72 -39.29 17.92
N ASN A 6 -15.97 -39.93 19.05
CA ASN A 6 -15.44 -39.70 20.38
C ASN A 6 -14.12 -40.44 20.68
N ALA A 7 -13.25 -39.78 21.41
CA ALA A 7 -12.23 -40.24 22.39
C ALA A 7 -11.25 -41.40 22.09
N GLY A 8 -9.98 -41.08 22.16
CA GLY A 8 -8.89 -42.01 22.37
C GLY A 8 -7.57 -41.33 22.70
N LYS A 9 -7.24 -41.19 23.98
CA LYS A 9 -5.95 -40.65 24.48
C LYS A 9 -4.79 -41.54 23.98
N LYS A 10 -3.86 -40.93 23.25
CA LYS A 10 -2.47 -41.43 23.16
C LYS A 10 -1.54 -40.22 23.21
N THR A 11 -0.75 -40.19 24.25
CA THR A 11 0.41 -39.34 24.47
C THR A 11 1.42 -39.54 23.35
N LEU A 12 1.75 -38.53 22.61
CA LEU A 12 2.90 -38.53 21.72
C LEU A 12 3.62 -37.19 21.88
N SER A 13 4.92 -37.28 22.08
CA SER A 13 5.84 -36.17 22.32
C SER A 13 5.77 -35.12 21.23
N ILE A 14 5.49 -33.87 21.63
CA ILE A 14 5.52 -32.70 20.78
C ILE A 14 6.98 -32.24 20.69
N VAL A 15 7.59 -32.42 19.52
CA VAL A 15 8.76 -31.65 19.11
C VAL A 15 8.22 -30.34 18.56
N THR A 16 8.31 -29.30 19.35
CA THR A 16 7.84 -27.96 18.99
C THR A 16 8.85 -27.34 18.03
N ALA A 17 8.55 -27.37 16.74
CA ALA A 17 9.21 -26.52 15.78
C ALA A 17 8.59 -25.12 15.92
N ALA A 18 9.30 -24.22 16.60
CA ALA A 18 8.95 -22.82 16.69
C ALA A 18 9.30 -22.12 15.38
N LEU A 19 8.37 -22.11 14.40
CA LEU A 19 8.41 -21.15 13.30
C LEU A 19 7.81 -19.84 13.79
N LEU A 20 8.64 -18.80 13.81
CA LEU A 20 8.34 -17.48 14.34
C LEU A 20 7.20 -16.83 13.56
N CYS A 21 6.11 -16.61 14.27
CA CYS A 21 5.04 -15.72 13.90
C CYS A 21 5.50 -14.27 14.15
N CYS A 22 5.77 -13.48 13.13
CA CYS A 22 5.91 -12.04 13.22
C CYS A 22 4.69 -11.37 12.57
N CYS A 23 3.54 -11.56 13.17
CA CYS A 23 2.46 -10.57 13.15
C CYS A 23 2.17 -10.25 14.60
N VAL A 24 2.64 -9.06 15.00
CA VAL A 24 2.18 -8.24 16.13
C VAL A 24 1.37 -8.99 17.21
N ALA A 25 2.05 -9.42 18.25
CA ALA A 25 1.43 -9.58 19.54
C ALA A 25 2.25 -8.79 20.56
N CYS A 26 1.85 -7.56 20.86
CA CYS A 26 2.20 -6.92 22.12
C CYS A 26 1.27 -7.46 23.19
N SER A 27 1.77 -8.36 24.02
CA SER A 27 1.14 -8.70 25.29
C SER A 27 2.12 -8.34 26.39
N ALA A 28 1.65 -7.50 27.31
CA ALA A 28 2.33 -7.07 28.50
C ALA A 28 2.75 -8.27 29.36
N ALA A 29 4.01 -8.28 29.79
CA ALA A 29 4.46 -9.07 30.93
C ALA A 29 5.37 -8.22 31.79
N GLU A 30 5.06 -8.17 33.06
CA GLU A 30 5.76 -7.48 34.12
C GLU A 30 7.20 -7.99 34.33
N GLY A 31 8.09 -7.04 34.60
CA GLY A 31 9.18 -7.16 35.56
C GLY A 31 10.42 -7.91 35.19
N THR A 32 11.46 -7.15 34.81
CA THR A 32 12.80 -7.25 35.47
C THR A 32 13.58 -5.97 35.18
N LYS A 33 14.12 -5.39 36.25
CA LYS A 33 14.99 -4.22 36.26
C LYS A 33 16.39 -4.56 35.72
N GLY A 34 16.93 -3.62 34.94
CA GLY A 34 18.36 -3.41 34.80
C GLY A 34 18.90 -3.61 33.41
N MET A 35 19.26 -2.50 32.82
CA MET A 35 20.17 -2.20 31.70
C MET A 35 19.52 -1.34 30.62
N ASP A 36 19.44 -0.05 30.86
CA ASP A 36 19.25 0.98 29.81
C ASP A 36 19.77 2.32 30.33
N ALA A 37 21.09 2.52 30.20
CA ALA A 37 21.72 3.81 30.44
C ALA A 37 22.54 4.32 29.25
N ASP A 38 22.71 3.57 28.16
CA ASP A 38 23.61 3.92 27.07
C ASP A 38 22.94 4.42 25.78
N VAL A 39 21.62 4.24 25.60
CA VAL A 39 20.93 4.66 24.35
C VAL A 39 20.45 6.12 24.43
N ALA A 40 20.16 6.62 25.63
CA ALA A 40 19.71 8.02 25.81
C ALA A 40 20.82 9.07 25.60
N ASN A 41 22.09 8.67 25.59
CA ASN A 41 23.23 9.59 25.50
C ASN A 41 23.71 9.84 24.05
N GLN A 42 23.28 9.06 23.07
CA GLN A 42 23.64 9.29 21.66
C GLN A 42 22.69 10.26 20.95
N GLN A 43 21.47 10.44 21.40
CA GLN A 43 20.53 11.40 20.76
C GLN A 43 20.76 12.86 21.20
N ASN A 44 21.40 13.10 22.32
CA ASN A 44 21.71 14.46 22.79
C ASN A 44 23.04 15.06 22.24
N GLN A 45 23.84 14.29 21.52
CA GLN A 45 25.09 14.82 20.91
C GLN A 45 24.89 15.34 19.47
N ILE A 46 23.78 14.99 18.80
CA ILE A 46 23.49 15.47 17.43
C ILE A 46 22.83 16.87 17.45
N GLY A 47 22.23 17.26 18.56
CA GLY A 47 21.55 18.56 18.71
C GLY A 47 22.47 19.76 19.04
N GLN A 48 23.73 19.53 19.40
CA GLN A 48 24.64 20.61 19.84
C GLN A 48 25.71 21.03 18.82
N THR A 49 25.80 20.37 17.65
CA THR A 49 26.82 20.68 16.64
C THR A 49 26.36 21.66 15.55
N ASN A 50 25.11 22.11 15.58
CA ASN A 50 24.56 23.01 14.53
C ASN A 50 24.41 24.49 14.95
N GLN A 51 25.02 24.92 16.07
CA GLN A 51 24.98 26.34 16.49
C GLN A 51 26.31 27.10 16.49
N GLN A 52 27.37 26.58 15.88
CA GLN A 52 28.66 27.28 15.81
C GLN A 52 29.24 27.39 14.39
N GLY A 53 28.44 27.65 13.39
CA GLY A 53 28.86 27.81 11.99
C GLY A 53 28.40 29.08 11.29
N GLN A 54 28.20 30.18 12.03
CA GLN A 54 28.00 31.51 11.41
C GLN A 54 28.94 32.50 12.05
N LEU A 55 30.05 32.76 11.36
CA LEU A 55 30.85 34.00 11.39
C LEU A 55 32.19 33.73 10.68
N ASN A 56 32.26 34.06 9.38
CA ASN A 56 33.41 34.68 8.72
C ASN A 56 33.19 34.67 7.20
N GLN A 57 32.57 35.74 6.73
CA GLN A 57 32.76 36.23 5.37
C GLN A 57 33.64 37.49 5.50
N GLN A 58 34.75 37.50 4.78
CA GLN A 58 35.29 38.72 4.17
C GLN A 58 36.35 38.39 3.11
N ASP A 59 36.02 38.90 1.91
CA ASP A 59 36.87 39.43 0.84
C ASP A 59 38.02 38.60 0.21
N GLN A 60 37.91 38.35 -1.09
CA GLN A 60 38.72 39.08 -2.07
C GLN A 60 38.35 38.76 -3.52
N SER A 61 38.10 39.89 -4.20
CA SER A 61 37.92 40.09 -5.66
C SER A 61 39.13 39.69 -6.50
N SER A 62 38.91 39.22 -7.71
CA SER A 62 39.51 39.74 -8.96
C SER A 62 39.14 38.88 -10.19
N GLN A 63 38.42 39.51 -11.11
CA GLN A 63 38.48 39.27 -12.55
C GLN A 63 39.69 40.01 -13.10
N PRO A 64 40.16 39.90 -14.41
CA PRO A 64 39.33 39.76 -15.63
C PRO A 64 39.97 39.00 -16.83
N ASP A 65 39.16 38.94 -17.84
CA ASP A 65 39.29 39.22 -19.30
C ASP A 65 39.55 38.11 -20.31
N GLN A 66 38.56 38.02 -21.22
CA GLN A 66 38.56 38.15 -22.71
C GLN A 66 39.54 37.30 -23.54
N THR A 67 39.14 36.64 -24.57
CA THR A 67 38.72 37.10 -25.93
C THR A 67 38.47 35.93 -26.88
N THR A 68 37.35 35.96 -27.60
CA THR A 68 37.05 36.02 -29.04
C THR A 68 37.53 34.98 -30.06
N GLN A 69 36.57 34.63 -30.92
CA GLN A 69 36.49 34.42 -32.39
C GLN A 69 36.46 32.97 -32.85
N ALA A 70 35.39 32.48 -33.44
CA ALA A 70 34.74 32.73 -34.73
C ALA A 70 35.41 32.06 -35.96
N GLY A 71 34.58 31.35 -36.74
CA GLY A 71 34.88 31.03 -38.14
C GLY A 71 34.47 29.63 -38.57
N GLN A 72 33.29 29.44 -39.04
CA GLN A 72 32.81 29.35 -40.44
C GLN A 72 33.18 28.08 -41.23
N THR A 73 32.06 27.37 -41.57
CA THR A 73 31.66 26.81 -42.87
C THR A 73 32.68 26.12 -43.78
N THR A 74 32.35 24.91 -44.28
CA THR A 74 32.03 24.66 -45.69
C THR A 74 31.43 23.27 -45.97
N GLN A 75 30.60 23.25 -47.01
CA GLN A 75 29.79 22.16 -47.58
C GLN A 75 30.60 21.25 -48.56
N ALA A 76 29.91 20.13 -48.89
CA ALA A 76 29.87 19.34 -50.13
C ALA A 76 30.99 18.30 -50.26
N GLU A 77 30.83 17.10 -50.79
CA GLU A 77 29.99 16.59 -51.87
C GLU A 77 29.91 15.06 -51.85
N GLN A 78 28.94 14.50 -52.54
CA GLN A 78 28.61 13.11 -52.82
C GLN A 78 29.73 12.32 -53.54
N SER A 79 29.76 11.00 -53.30
CA SER A 79 29.76 10.02 -54.42
C SER A 79 29.44 8.60 -53.95
N ASP A 80 28.58 7.95 -54.73
CA ASP A 80 28.12 6.57 -54.82
C ASP A 80 29.22 5.48 -54.72
N GLN A 81 28.88 4.33 -54.13
CA GLN A 81 28.70 3.04 -54.82
C GLN A 81 28.56 1.82 -53.88
N THR A 82 27.40 1.14 -54.07
CA THR A 82 27.19 -0.32 -54.11
C THR A 82 27.66 -1.26 -53.01
N THR A 83 26.63 -1.84 -52.38
CA THR A 83 26.35 -3.14 -51.74
C THR A 83 27.30 -4.33 -51.99
N PRO A 84 27.36 -5.41 -51.11
CA PRO A 84 26.18 -6.15 -50.61
C PRO A 84 26.21 -6.62 -49.13
N SER A 85 25.00 -6.78 -48.63
CA SER A 85 24.41 -7.71 -47.64
C SER A 85 25.30 -8.63 -46.81
N ASP A 86 25.19 -8.47 -45.50
CA ASP A 86 24.97 -9.55 -44.52
C ASP A 86 24.33 -8.94 -43.28
N GLN A 87 23.01 -9.10 -43.15
CA GLN A 87 22.28 -8.83 -41.90
C GLN A 87 22.27 -10.12 -41.07
N PRO A 88 22.69 -10.08 -39.80
CA PRO A 88 22.26 -11.11 -38.86
C PRO A 88 20.83 -10.83 -38.47
N ASP A 89 20.05 -11.89 -38.37
CA ASP A 89 18.65 -11.95 -37.98
C ASP A 89 18.34 -11.05 -36.78
N GLN A 90 17.43 -10.11 -37.00
CA GLN A 90 16.77 -9.39 -35.89
C GLN A 90 15.91 -10.40 -35.13
N VAL A 91 16.34 -10.74 -33.93
CA VAL A 91 15.47 -11.34 -32.92
C VAL A 91 14.38 -10.32 -32.66
N SER A 92 13.17 -10.64 -33.08
CA SER A 92 11.95 -9.86 -32.78
C SER A 92 11.84 -9.74 -31.28
N GLN A 93 12.00 -8.54 -30.76
CA GLN A 93 11.54 -8.23 -29.40
C GLN A 93 10.05 -8.54 -29.32
N PRO A 94 9.54 -9.18 -28.25
CA PRO A 94 8.12 -9.32 -28.07
C PRO A 94 7.50 -7.92 -28.04
N GLN A 95 6.56 -7.66 -28.96
CA GLN A 95 5.71 -6.49 -28.88
C GLN A 95 5.01 -6.55 -27.51
N ALA A 96 5.25 -5.54 -26.69
CA ALA A 96 4.43 -5.29 -25.54
C ALA A 96 2.97 -5.15 -26.03
N ASP A 97 2.08 -5.99 -25.54
CA ASP A 97 0.64 -5.82 -25.68
C ASP A 97 0.27 -4.53 -24.96
N THR A 98 0.17 -3.45 -25.74
CA THR A 98 -0.27 -2.14 -25.27
C THR A 98 -1.78 -2.03 -25.37
N ASP A 99 -2.51 -2.82 -24.60
CA ASP A 99 -3.83 -2.46 -24.13
C ASP A 99 -3.73 -1.89 -22.71
N THR A 100 -2.85 -0.92 -22.52
CA THR A 100 -2.87 -0.04 -21.36
C THR A 100 -4.12 0.82 -21.51
N VAL A 101 -5.15 0.52 -20.74
CA VAL A 101 -6.27 1.44 -20.53
C VAL A 101 -5.66 2.63 -19.79
N TYR A 102 -5.23 3.63 -20.53
CA TYR A 102 -4.85 4.94 -20.00
C TYR A 102 -6.13 5.52 -19.41
N VAL A 103 -6.27 5.47 -18.10
CA VAL A 103 -7.31 6.26 -17.44
C VAL A 103 -6.84 7.71 -17.52
N SER A 104 -7.60 8.54 -18.22
CA SER A 104 -7.32 9.96 -18.41
C SER A 104 -7.19 10.66 -17.05
N PRO A 105 -6.26 11.62 -16.88
CA PRO A 105 -6.25 12.51 -15.71
C PRO A 105 -7.57 13.27 -15.54
N ASP A 106 -8.36 13.38 -16.59
CA ASP A 106 -9.71 13.97 -16.56
C ASP A 106 -10.69 13.21 -15.64
N ALA A 107 -10.34 11.99 -15.17
CA ALA A 107 -11.13 11.26 -14.18
C ALA A 107 -11.23 11.96 -12.81
N LEU A 108 -10.27 12.83 -12.47
CA LEU A 108 -10.30 13.64 -11.24
C LEU A 108 -10.86 15.06 -11.46
N THR A 109 -11.60 15.31 -12.53
CA THR A 109 -12.16 16.64 -12.87
C THR A 109 -13.63 16.52 -13.25
N HIS A 110 -14.46 17.47 -12.85
CA HIS A 110 -15.89 17.46 -13.13
C HIS A 110 -16.35 18.82 -13.65
N ASP A 111 -16.70 18.87 -14.95
CA ASP A 111 -17.18 20.08 -15.60
C ASP A 111 -18.46 20.62 -14.93
N GLY A 112 -18.48 21.90 -14.57
CA GLY A 112 -19.62 22.52 -13.90
C GLY A 112 -19.67 22.35 -12.38
N TYR A 113 -18.62 21.75 -11.80
CA TYR A 113 -18.45 21.62 -10.36
C TYR A 113 -17.18 22.32 -9.89
N THR A 114 -17.12 22.63 -8.60
CA THR A 114 -15.95 23.21 -7.93
C THR A 114 -15.49 22.23 -6.83
N LEU A 115 -14.23 21.86 -6.84
CA LEU A 115 -13.62 21.05 -5.80
C LEU A 115 -13.56 21.82 -4.48
N ASP A 116 -14.10 21.26 -3.42
CA ASP A 116 -14.24 21.92 -2.13
C ASP A 116 -13.41 21.25 -1.02
N ARG A 117 -13.25 19.93 -1.05
CA ARG A 117 -12.56 19.16 -0.03
C ARG A 117 -12.03 17.83 -0.58
N VAL A 118 -10.91 17.38 -0.03
CA VAL A 118 -10.35 16.07 -0.34
C VAL A 118 -9.92 15.35 0.93
N VAL A 119 -10.38 14.10 1.11
CA VAL A 119 -9.95 13.18 2.18
C VAL A 119 -9.32 11.95 1.54
N VAL A 120 -8.10 11.62 1.94
CA VAL A 120 -7.32 10.52 1.40
C VAL A 120 -7.01 9.50 2.47
N LEU A 121 -7.34 8.21 2.23
CA LEU A 121 -6.80 7.08 2.98
C LEU A 121 -5.75 6.38 2.13
N SER A 122 -4.49 6.45 2.56
CA SER A 122 -3.34 5.92 1.83
C SER A 122 -2.79 4.64 2.47
N ARG A 123 -2.45 3.65 1.64
CA ARG A 123 -1.49 2.61 2.00
C ARG A 123 -0.07 3.20 1.96
N HIS A 124 0.81 2.80 2.89
CA HIS A 124 2.23 3.16 2.80
C HIS A 124 2.87 2.66 1.49
N ASN A 125 3.94 3.29 1.05
CA ASN A 125 4.67 2.91 -0.15
C ASN A 125 5.69 1.78 0.08
N ILE A 126 6.53 1.49 -0.92
CA ILE A 126 7.53 0.39 -0.92
C ILE A 126 8.37 0.44 0.35
N ARG A 127 8.53 -0.71 0.96
CA ARG A 127 9.28 -0.93 2.20
C ARG A 127 10.13 -2.19 2.08
N SER A 128 11.12 -2.32 2.94
CA SER A 128 11.79 -3.62 3.08
C SER A 128 10.79 -4.68 3.59
N PRO A 129 10.86 -5.91 3.10
CA PRO A 129 9.92 -6.96 3.47
C PRO A 129 10.03 -7.34 4.95
N LEU A 130 8.99 -8.00 5.45
CA LEU A 130 8.96 -8.55 6.81
C LEU A 130 9.88 -9.77 6.97
N ILE A 131 10.53 -10.20 5.89
CA ILE A 131 11.49 -11.31 5.87
C ILE A 131 12.88 -10.76 6.17
N GLY A 132 13.41 -10.98 7.36
CA GLY A 132 14.82 -10.71 7.68
C GLY A 132 15.74 -11.86 7.27
N LYS A 133 17.03 -11.60 6.99
CA LYS A 133 18.05 -12.63 6.65
C LYS A 133 18.10 -13.81 7.63
N ASN A 134 17.62 -13.63 8.86
CA ASN A 134 17.62 -14.65 9.92
C ASN A 134 16.22 -15.17 10.26
N GLN A 135 15.17 -14.75 9.54
CA GLN A 135 13.80 -15.21 9.76
C GLN A 135 13.50 -16.34 8.77
N GLY A 136 12.71 -17.33 9.21
CA GLY A 136 12.53 -18.61 8.53
C GLY A 136 12.19 -18.55 7.04
N ALA A 137 11.54 -17.48 6.57
CA ALA A 137 11.22 -17.31 5.16
C ALA A 137 12.45 -17.06 4.27
N GLY A 138 13.56 -16.51 4.79
CA GLY A 138 14.82 -16.40 4.05
C GLY A 138 15.48 -17.76 3.76
N LYS A 139 15.02 -18.84 4.41
CA LYS A 139 15.48 -20.21 4.17
C LYS A 139 14.58 -20.98 3.18
N LEU A 140 13.51 -20.38 2.70
CA LEU A 140 12.53 -21.00 1.80
C LEU A 140 12.92 -20.90 0.31
N THR A 141 14.08 -20.36 0.02
CA THR A 141 14.66 -20.31 -1.32
C THR A 141 16.17 -20.52 -1.22
N PRO A 142 16.85 -21.13 -2.22
CA PRO A 142 18.31 -21.17 -2.28
C PRO A 142 18.92 -19.84 -2.76
N HIS A 143 18.07 -18.90 -3.23
CA HIS A 143 18.50 -17.64 -3.81
C HIS A 143 18.74 -16.56 -2.73
N GLU A 144 19.53 -15.56 -3.11
CA GLU A 144 19.70 -14.36 -2.29
C GLU A 144 18.63 -13.33 -2.65
N TRP A 145 17.93 -12.83 -1.64
CA TRP A 145 16.97 -11.75 -1.79
C TRP A 145 17.67 -10.41 -2.04
N PHE A 146 16.96 -9.48 -2.67
CA PHE A 146 17.39 -8.10 -2.85
C PHE A 146 18.02 -7.53 -1.58
N ALA A 147 19.14 -6.82 -1.73
CA ALA A 147 19.90 -6.27 -0.61
C ALA A 147 19.29 -4.94 -0.14
N TRP A 148 18.24 -5.03 0.65
CA TRP A 148 17.56 -3.87 1.22
C TRP A 148 18.50 -3.02 2.08
N THR A 149 18.51 -1.70 1.80
CA THR A 149 19.27 -0.71 2.60
C THR A 149 18.48 -0.20 3.80
N SER A 150 17.15 -0.27 3.75
CA SER A 150 16.27 0.07 4.87
C SER A 150 16.15 -1.11 5.84
N PRO A 151 16.04 -0.89 7.15
CA PRO A 151 15.71 -1.92 8.12
C PRO A 151 14.39 -2.63 7.78
N THR A 152 14.22 -3.84 8.27
CA THR A 152 12.99 -4.64 8.08
C THR A 152 11.74 -3.81 8.39
N SER A 153 10.73 -3.89 7.54
CA SER A 153 9.44 -3.20 7.62
C SER A 153 9.45 -1.68 7.45
N GLN A 154 10.60 -1.04 7.28
CA GLN A 154 10.71 0.40 7.10
C GLN A 154 10.63 0.81 5.63
N LEU A 155 10.12 2.00 5.36
CA LEU A 155 10.00 2.58 4.03
C LEU A 155 11.34 2.57 3.31
N SER A 156 11.36 2.17 2.04
CA SER A 156 12.56 2.19 1.20
C SER A 156 12.86 3.61 0.69
N VAL A 157 14.07 3.81 0.18
CA VAL A 157 14.44 5.08 -0.47
C VAL A 157 13.54 5.34 -1.68
N ARG A 158 13.31 4.32 -2.51
CA ARG A 158 12.39 4.40 -3.66
C ARG A 158 10.99 4.75 -3.22
N GLY A 159 10.46 4.10 -2.18
CA GLY A 159 9.14 4.42 -1.62
C GLY A 159 9.01 5.88 -1.20
N GLY A 160 10.07 6.48 -0.63
CA GLY A 160 10.08 7.91 -0.30
C GLY A 160 10.06 8.82 -1.52
N VAL A 161 10.81 8.48 -2.59
CA VAL A 161 10.80 9.22 -3.85
C VAL A 161 9.41 9.17 -4.49
N LEU A 162 8.81 7.98 -4.61
CA LEU A 162 7.48 7.76 -5.18
C LEU A 162 6.39 8.57 -4.46
N GLU A 163 6.44 8.60 -3.13
CA GLU A 163 5.48 9.40 -2.35
C GLU A 163 5.66 10.90 -2.54
N THR A 164 6.90 11.37 -2.73
CA THR A 164 7.14 12.78 -3.06
C THR A 164 6.57 13.13 -4.44
N CYS A 165 6.74 12.25 -5.44
CA CYS A 165 6.15 12.41 -6.76
C CYS A 165 4.61 12.40 -6.71
N MET A 166 4.02 11.49 -5.92
CA MET A 166 2.58 11.42 -5.73
C MET A 166 2.04 12.68 -5.04
N GLY A 167 2.68 13.16 -3.98
CA GLY A 167 2.32 14.41 -3.33
C GLY A 167 2.39 15.63 -4.27
N GLN A 168 3.41 15.67 -5.15
CA GLN A 168 3.52 16.68 -6.20
C GLN A 168 2.36 16.61 -7.21
N TYR A 169 1.95 15.40 -7.63
CA TYR A 169 0.81 15.21 -8.51
C TYR A 169 -0.49 15.72 -7.88
N PHE A 170 -0.74 15.38 -6.61
CA PHE A 170 -1.90 15.91 -5.88
C PHE A 170 -1.87 17.44 -5.79
N ARG A 171 -0.70 18.05 -5.55
CA ARG A 171 -0.59 19.52 -5.58
C ARG A 171 -0.98 20.11 -6.95
N ILE A 172 -0.50 19.53 -8.06
CA ILE A 172 -0.85 19.96 -9.42
C ILE A 172 -2.36 19.87 -9.64
N TRP A 173 -2.98 18.77 -9.23
CA TRP A 173 -4.43 18.59 -9.31
C TRP A 173 -5.19 19.65 -8.50
N LEU A 174 -4.86 19.82 -7.22
CA LEU A 174 -5.55 20.72 -6.31
C LEU A 174 -5.37 22.21 -6.70
N GLU A 175 -4.21 22.57 -7.26
CA GLU A 175 -3.97 23.91 -7.83
C GLU A 175 -4.80 24.11 -9.11
N ARG A 176 -4.92 23.11 -9.95
CA ARG A 176 -5.69 23.13 -11.19
C ARG A 176 -7.19 23.28 -10.93
N GLU A 177 -7.72 22.55 -9.97
CA GLU A 177 -9.12 22.63 -9.54
C GLU A 177 -9.42 23.85 -8.62
N GLY A 178 -8.41 24.62 -8.27
CA GLY A 178 -8.55 25.86 -7.51
C GLY A 178 -8.79 25.68 -6.01
N LEU A 179 -8.75 24.44 -5.49
CA LEU A 179 -8.83 24.19 -4.05
C LEU A 179 -7.60 24.77 -3.32
N PHE A 180 -6.42 24.63 -3.94
CA PHE A 180 -5.21 25.30 -3.51
C PHE A 180 -4.89 26.46 -4.47
N PRO A 181 -4.78 27.70 -3.98
CA PRO A 181 -4.27 28.79 -4.80
C PRO A 181 -2.78 28.58 -5.12
N GLU A 182 -2.28 29.24 -6.15
CA GLU A 182 -0.85 29.25 -6.49
C GLU A 182 0.00 29.66 -5.28
N ASN A 183 1.08 28.91 -5.01
CA ASN A 183 1.93 29.09 -3.83
C ASN A 183 1.18 28.96 -2.49
N TYR A 184 0.21 28.07 -2.45
CA TYR A 184 -0.61 27.83 -1.27
C TYR A 184 0.22 27.55 0.00
N ARG A 185 -0.18 28.20 1.07
CA ARG A 185 0.25 27.92 2.43
C ARG A 185 -1.01 27.76 3.26
N PRO A 186 -1.23 26.57 3.86
CA PRO A 186 -2.46 26.34 4.63
C PRO A 186 -2.52 27.25 5.86
N GLU A 187 -3.71 27.71 6.17
CA GLU A 187 -4.03 28.22 7.51
C GLU A 187 -4.18 27.06 8.51
N GLU A 188 -4.18 27.38 9.80
CA GLU A 188 -4.37 26.39 10.85
C GLU A 188 -5.73 25.70 10.66
N GLY A 189 -5.73 24.36 10.61
CA GLY A 189 -6.94 23.57 10.44
C GLY A 189 -7.27 23.19 8.98
N GLU A 190 -6.77 23.88 7.97
CA GLU A 190 -7.10 23.59 6.56
C GLU A 190 -6.53 22.28 6.02
N VAL A 191 -5.34 21.88 6.49
CA VAL A 191 -4.66 20.65 6.08
C VAL A 191 -4.30 19.80 7.28
N ARG A 192 -4.63 18.52 7.24
CA ARG A 192 -4.25 17.53 8.24
C ARG A 192 -3.51 16.36 7.61
N ILE A 193 -2.37 16.00 8.19
CA ILE A 193 -1.57 14.84 7.78
C ILE A 193 -1.45 13.92 8.98
N TYR A 194 -2.16 12.80 8.97
CA TYR A 194 -2.22 11.87 10.09
C TYR A 194 -1.83 10.46 9.66
N ALA A 195 -0.91 9.83 10.38
CA ALA A 195 -0.38 8.52 10.08
C ALA A 195 -0.53 7.55 11.25
N ASN A 196 -0.74 6.27 10.95
CA ASN A 196 -0.47 5.22 11.92
C ASN A 196 0.97 5.37 12.44
N SER A 197 1.20 5.13 13.74
CA SER A 197 2.48 5.38 14.42
C SER A 197 3.64 4.45 13.98
N ARG A 198 3.50 3.73 12.85
CA ARG A 198 4.55 2.90 12.24
C ARG A 198 5.53 3.73 11.42
N GLN A 199 6.83 3.39 11.47
CA GLN A 199 7.85 4.12 10.72
C GLN A 199 7.46 4.34 9.25
N ARG A 200 7.05 3.27 8.54
CA ARG A 200 6.73 3.33 7.11
C ARG A 200 5.54 4.24 6.78
N THR A 201 4.53 4.30 7.63
CA THR A 201 3.36 5.16 7.44
C THR A 201 3.67 6.62 7.76
N ILE A 202 4.40 6.89 8.85
CA ILE A 202 4.90 8.24 9.18
C ILE A 202 5.82 8.75 8.07
N ALA A 203 6.74 7.92 7.58
CA ALA A 203 7.65 8.31 6.51
C ALA A 203 6.92 8.56 5.19
N THR A 204 5.97 7.68 4.80
CA THR A 204 5.10 7.90 3.63
C THR A 204 4.38 9.24 3.72
N ALA A 205 3.74 9.53 4.86
CA ALA A 205 3.03 10.80 5.07
C ALA A 205 3.95 12.02 5.00
N ARG A 206 5.18 11.92 5.51
CA ARG A 206 6.19 13.00 5.42
C ARG A 206 6.60 13.27 3.98
N PHE A 207 6.90 12.23 3.20
CA PHE A 207 7.33 12.39 1.82
C PHE A 207 6.18 12.88 0.94
N PHE A 208 4.96 12.36 1.14
CA PHE A 208 3.78 12.87 0.46
C PHE A 208 3.56 14.36 0.76
N SER A 209 3.58 14.76 2.03
CA SER A 209 3.38 16.17 2.42
C SER A 209 4.49 17.09 1.89
N ALA A 210 5.72 16.60 1.78
CA ALA A 210 6.82 17.35 1.18
C ALA A 210 6.60 17.62 -0.32
N GLY A 211 6.00 16.67 -1.05
CA GLY A 211 5.57 16.87 -2.44
C GLY A 211 4.37 17.79 -2.57
N LEU A 212 3.36 17.60 -1.71
CA LEU A 212 2.11 18.37 -1.70
C LEU A 212 2.35 19.84 -1.33
N LEU A 213 3.12 20.11 -0.29
CA LEU A 213 3.33 21.44 0.30
C LEU A 213 4.84 21.75 0.46
N PRO A 214 5.60 21.84 -0.66
CA PRO A 214 7.07 21.91 -0.60
C PRO A 214 7.61 23.18 0.08
N ALA A 215 6.81 24.23 0.17
CA ALA A 215 7.15 25.50 0.81
C ALA A 215 6.63 25.64 2.25
N PHE A 216 6.05 24.56 2.80
CA PHE A 216 5.46 24.53 4.14
C PHE A 216 6.01 23.34 4.93
N ASN A 217 6.31 23.54 6.19
CA ASN A 217 6.74 22.47 7.08
C ASN A 217 5.50 21.80 7.71
N SER A 218 4.90 20.86 6.99
CA SER A 218 3.76 20.11 7.49
C SER A 218 4.18 19.20 8.64
N GLU A 219 3.44 19.26 9.73
CA GLU A 219 3.57 18.30 10.83
C GLU A 219 2.80 17.04 10.48
N VAL A 220 3.41 15.86 10.70
CA VAL A 220 2.75 14.57 10.60
C VAL A 220 2.30 14.16 11.99
N GLU A 221 0.99 14.13 12.17
CA GLU A 221 0.34 13.67 13.39
C GLU A 221 0.41 12.15 13.51
N TYR A 222 0.72 11.64 14.70
CA TYR A 222 0.60 10.23 15.10
C TYR A 222 0.45 10.17 16.62
N HIS A 223 -0.41 9.28 17.15
CA HIS A 223 -0.86 9.38 18.55
C HIS A 223 -0.20 8.38 19.48
N GLU A 224 0.30 7.25 18.97
CA GLU A 224 0.97 6.24 19.77
C GLU A 224 2.49 6.42 19.77
N GLN A 225 3.19 5.62 20.56
CA GLN A 225 4.65 5.60 20.53
C GLN A 225 5.13 5.20 19.13
N PHE A 226 6.28 5.75 18.75
CA PHE A 226 6.89 5.44 17.46
C PHE A 226 7.04 3.92 17.26
N ASP A 227 6.59 3.46 16.11
CA ASP A 227 6.55 2.07 15.67
C ASP A 227 5.52 1.16 16.39
N GLU A 228 4.55 1.74 17.09
CA GLU A 228 3.36 1.06 17.60
C GLU A 228 2.16 1.25 16.66
N THR A 229 1.04 0.58 16.94
CA THR A 229 -0.18 0.69 16.13
C THR A 229 -1.18 1.60 16.82
N ASP A 230 -1.55 2.67 16.15
CA ASP A 230 -2.61 3.58 16.56
C ASP A 230 -3.98 2.87 16.50
N PRO A 231 -4.84 3.02 17.53
CA PRO A 231 -6.15 2.42 17.57
C PRO A 231 -7.06 2.74 16.37
N VAL A 232 -6.92 3.92 15.75
CA VAL A 232 -7.69 4.32 14.56
C VAL A 232 -7.36 3.43 13.37
N PHE A 233 -6.09 3.04 13.21
CA PHE A 233 -5.61 2.17 12.12
C PHE A 233 -5.49 0.70 12.51
N SER A 234 -5.92 0.34 13.73
CA SER A 234 -5.86 -1.03 14.24
C SER A 234 -6.95 -1.89 13.62
N ASN A 235 -6.60 -3.11 13.23
CA ASN A 235 -7.56 -4.09 12.68
C ASN A 235 -8.11 -5.05 13.78
N ARG A 236 -7.96 -4.70 15.06
CA ARG A 236 -8.40 -5.55 16.17
C ARG A 236 -9.91 -5.67 16.23
N LEU A 237 -10.37 -6.89 16.49
CA LEU A 237 -11.79 -7.14 16.79
C LEU A 237 -12.13 -6.58 18.17
N THR A 238 -12.85 -5.46 18.19
CA THR A 238 -13.22 -4.78 19.43
C THR A 238 -14.45 -5.41 20.11
N PHE A 239 -15.27 -6.14 19.34
CA PHE A 239 -16.34 -6.99 19.81
C PHE A 239 -16.07 -8.45 19.45
N PHE A 240 -16.40 -9.37 20.37
CA PHE A 240 -16.26 -10.80 20.17
C PHE A 240 -17.26 -11.60 21.01
N SER A 241 -17.82 -12.64 20.41
CA SER A 241 -18.59 -13.70 21.06
C SER A 241 -18.46 -14.98 20.24
N GLU A 242 -18.83 -16.15 20.80
CA GLU A 242 -18.81 -17.41 20.04
C GLU A 242 -19.77 -17.40 18.84
N THR A 243 -20.96 -16.78 19.02
CA THR A 243 -21.95 -16.64 17.96
C THR A 243 -21.47 -15.73 16.83
N TYR A 244 -20.79 -14.61 17.17
CA TYR A 244 -20.15 -13.75 16.19
C TYR A 244 -19.05 -14.49 15.42
N GLN A 245 -18.17 -15.22 16.14
CA GLN A 245 -17.10 -15.99 15.52
C GLN A 245 -17.65 -17.00 14.51
N GLN A 246 -18.69 -17.75 14.88
CA GLN A 246 -19.33 -18.74 13.99
C GLN A 246 -19.89 -18.09 12.74
N ALA A 247 -20.61 -16.97 12.87
CA ALA A 247 -21.19 -16.24 11.74
C ALA A 247 -20.10 -15.64 10.82
N ALA A 248 -19.04 -15.08 11.40
CA ALA A 248 -17.94 -14.51 10.64
C ALA A 248 -17.16 -15.60 9.88
N LEU A 249 -16.86 -16.74 10.53
CA LEU A 249 -16.21 -17.87 9.86
C LEU A 249 -17.06 -18.46 8.75
N GLN A 250 -18.39 -18.54 8.95
CA GLN A 250 -19.30 -18.97 7.89
C GLN A 250 -19.27 -18.01 6.69
N GLN A 251 -19.32 -16.70 6.92
CA GLN A 251 -19.28 -15.71 5.84
C GLN A 251 -17.93 -15.74 5.10
N ILE A 252 -16.81 -15.94 5.81
CA ILE A 252 -15.50 -16.13 5.19
C ILE A 252 -15.49 -17.37 4.29
N ASP A 253 -15.99 -18.50 4.78
CA ASP A 253 -16.05 -19.75 4.02
C ASP A 253 -16.90 -19.59 2.75
N GLU A 254 -18.08 -18.95 2.87
CA GLU A 254 -18.97 -18.66 1.72
C GLU A 254 -18.31 -17.77 0.67
N MET A 255 -17.46 -16.82 1.08
CA MET A 255 -16.83 -15.86 0.16
C MET A 255 -15.51 -16.35 -0.42
N TYR A 256 -14.73 -17.14 0.32
CA TYR A 256 -13.34 -17.41 -0.03
C TYR A 256 -12.96 -18.88 -0.22
N SER A 257 -13.82 -19.85 0.07
CA SER A 257 -13.47 -21.27 -0.10
C SER A 257 -13.08 -21.64 -1.54
N ASP A 258 -13.78 -21.09 -2.52
CA ASP A 258 -13.48 -21.29 -3.94
C ASP A 258 -12.21 -20.53 -4.36
N GLU A 259 -12.02 -19.31 -3.87
CA GLU A 259 -10.82 -18.51 -4.17
C GLU A 259 -9.56 -19.17 -3.59
N ILE A 260 -9.62 -19.68 -2.36
CA ILE A 260 -8.53 -20.44 -1.75
C ILE A 260 -8.20 -21.68 -2.60
N THR A 261 -9.22 -22.42 -3.06
CA THR A 261 -9.02 -23.62 -3.88
C THR A 261 -8.32 -23.30 -5.21
N ARG A 262 -8.59 -22.15 -5.81
CA ARG A 262 -7.96 -21.69 -7.06
C ARG A 262 -6.49 -21.29 -6.88
N LEU A 263 -6.01 -21.07 -5.67
CA LEU A 263 -4.61 -20.73 -5.43
C LEU A 263 -3.64 -21.89 -5.70
N GLU A 264 -4.11 -23.09 -6.04
CA GLU A 264 -3.21 -24.23 -6.26
C GLU A 264 -2.16 -23.95 -7.35
N ASP A 265 -2.55 -23.35 -8.47
CA ASP A 265 -1.63 -23.02 -9.56
C ASP A 265 -0.72 -21.84 -9.20
N ASN A 266 -1.23 -20.85 -8.47
CA ASN A 266 -0.43 -19.72 -7.96
C ASN A 266 0.64 -20.22 -6.96
N TYR A 267 0.31 -21.19 -6.10
CA TYR A 267 1.28 -21.80 -5.18
C TYR A 267 2.37 -22.54 -5.92
N ARG A 268 2.05 -23.31 -6.96
CA ARG A 268 3.04 -23.99 -7.80
C ARG A 268 3.96 -23.00 -8.50
N LEU A 269 3.39 -21.93 -9.07
CA LEU A 269 4.18 -20.85 -9.68
C LEU A 269 5.14 -20.23 -8.66
N LEU A 270 4.65 -19.90 -7.46
CA LEU A 270 5.47 -19.34 -6.39
C LEU A 270 6.58 -20.30 -5.95
N GLU A 271 6.26 -21.59 -5.75
CA GLU A 271 7.24 -22.63 -5.42
C GLU A 271 8.32 -22.77 -6.50
N ASP A 272 7.93 -22.72 -7.75
CA ASP A 272 8.83 -22.81 -8.91
C ASP A 272 9.72 -21.56 -9.01
N VAL A 273 9.16 -20.36 -8.79
CA VAL A 273 9.97 -19.11 -8.82
C VAL A 273 11.01 -19.11 -7.71
N LEU A 274 10.65 -19.59 -6.53
CA LEU A 274 11.53 -19.65 -5.37
C LEU A 274 12.51 -20.82 -5.38
N ASP A 275 12.38 -21.80 -6.30
CA ASP A 275 13.09 -23.09 -6.25
C ASP A 275 13.02 -23.73 -4.85
N ILE A 276 11.81 -23.71 -4.24
CA ILE A 276 11.58 -24.03 -2.83
C ILE A 276 12.13 -25.45 -2.45
N ARG A 277 12.09 -26.38 -3.41
CA ARG A 277 12.58 -27.77 -3.22
C ARG A 277 14.09 -27.85 -3.07
N ASP A 278 14.82 -26.84 -3.53
CA ASP A 278 16.27 -26.71 -3.40
C ASP A 278 16.67 -25.90 -2.15
N SER A 279 15.70 -25.35 -1.42
CA SER A 279 15.91 -24.55 -0.22
C SER A 279 16.45 -25.37 0.97
N GLU A 280 17.04 -24.67 1.93
CA GLU A 280 17.49 -25.27 3.19
C GLU A 280 16.29 -25.84 3.99
N ALA A 281 15.20 -25.06 4.09
CA ALA A 281 14.00 -25.45 4.83
C ALA A 281 13.33 -26.71 4.27
N TRP A 282 13.34 -26.89 2.95
CA TRP A 282 12.84 -28.13 2.31
C TRP A 282 13.71 -29.34 2.64
N LYS A 283 15.03 -29.19 2.52
CA LYS A 283 15.99 -30.26 2.83
C LYS A 283 15.95 -30.69 4.29
N GLU A 284 15.63 -29.79 5.19
CA GLU A 284 15.44 -30.05 6.62
C GLU A 284 14.04 -30.61 6.96
N GLY A 285 13.11 -30.65 5.99
CA GLY A 285 11.72 -31.06 6.22
C GLY A 285 10.91 -30.04 7.02
N ALA A 286 11.35 -28.80 7.08
CA ALA A 286 10.67 -27.71 7.79
C ALA A 286 9.55 -27.08 6.96
N VAL A 287 9.56 -27.26 5.63
CA VAL A 287 8.51 -26.86 4.70
C VAL A 287 8.22 -28.00 3.73
N GLY A 288 6.97 -28.12 3.28
CA GLY A 288 6.53 -29.01 2.19
C GLY A 288 5.89 -28.19 1.06
N GLU A 289 5.22 -28.86 0.16
CA GLU A 289 4.39 -28.21 -0.88
C GLU A 289 3.28 -27.39 -0.24
N PHE A 290 2.99 -26.23 -0.80
CA PHE A 290 1.88 -25.40 -0.34
C PHE A 290 0.54 -26.06 -0.72
N ARG A 291 -0.43 -25.93 0.18
CA ARG A 291 -1.70 -26.64 0.09
C ARG A 291 -2.85 -25.65 0.29
N THR A 292 -3.94 -25.88 -0.41
CA THR A 292 -5.15 -25.08 -0.28
C THR A 292 -6.12 -25.59 0.79
N ASP A 293 -5.92 -26.82 1.28
CA ASP A 293 -6.80 -27.50 2.25
C ASP A 293 -6.31 -27.40 3.73
N ASP A 294 -5.25 -26.60 4.00
CA ASP A 294 -4.69 -26.41 5.34
C ASP A 294 -4.97 -25.01 5.94
N THR A 295 -5.76 -24.19 5.23
CA THR A 295 -6.11 -22.83 5.66
C THR A 295 -6.99 -22.88 6.91
N THR A 296 -6.61 -22.15 7.95
CA THR A 296 -7.38 -22.00 9.19
C THR A 296 -7.48 -20.55 9.59
N VAL A 297 -8.69 -20.03 9.74
CA VAL A 297 -8.96 -18.65 10.17
C VAL A 297 -9.10 -18.60 11.69
N ILE A 298 -8.44 -17.63 12.31
CA ILE A 298 -8.43 -17.40 13.76
C ILE A 298 -8.98 -16.00 14.05
N LEU A 299 -10.11 -15.98 14.75
CA LEU A 299 -10.74 -14.75 15.24
C LEU A 299 -10.77 -14.80 16.77
N GLU A 300 -10.17 -13.80 17.43
CA GLU A 300 -10.07 -13.73 18.89
C GLU A 300 -10.35 -12.31 19.38
N ALA A 301 -10.89 -12.22 20.58
CA ALA A 301 -11.19 -10.95 21.25
C ALA A 301 -9.94 -10.06 21.40
N GLY A 302 -10.03 -8.81 20.96
CA GLY A 302 -8.96 -7.82 21.11
C GLY A 302 -7.69 -8.09 20.28
N LYS A 303 -7.76 -9.03 19.33
CA LYS A 303 -6.67 -9.34 18.40
C LYS A 303 -7.07 -9.04 16.96
N ASP A 304 -6.08 -8.83 16.13
CA ASP A 304 -6.27 -8.78 14.68
C ASP A 304 -6.70 -10.17 14.17
N PRO A 305 -7.61 -10.25 13.17
CA PRO A 305 -7.87 -11.51 12.47
C PRO A 305 -6.57 -12.13 11.96
N ALA A 306 -6.46 -13.44 12.05
CA ALA A 306 -5.26 -14.17 11.61
C ALA A 306 -5.64 -15.40 10.78
N VAL A 307 -4.74 -15.80 9.91
CA VAL A 307 -4.86 -17.02 9.09
C VAL A 307 -3.59 -17.84 9.27
N GLU A 308 -3.73 -19.13 9.43
CA GLU A 308 -2.66 -20.11 9.48
C GLU A 308 -2.74 -21.05 8.28
N GLY A 309 -1.66 -21.75 7.99
CA GLY A 309 -1.54 -22.68 6.87
C GLY A 309 -0.60 -22.18 5.78
N SER A 310 -0.59 -22.87 4.65
CA SER A 310 0.25 -22.56 3.50
C SER A 310 0.06 -21.16 2.98
N ILE A 311 -1.19 -20.67 2.95
CA ILE A 311 -1.54 -19.33 2.48
C ILE A 311 -0.81 -18.21 3.24
N LYS A 312 -0.58 -18.37 4.54
CA LYS A 312 0.16 -17.39 5.35
C LYS A 312 1.61 -17.27 4.88
N THR A 313 2.28 -18.39 4.70
CA THR A 313 3.68 -18.44 4.27
C THR A 313 3.80 -17.94 2.83
N ALA A 314 2.91 -18.41 1.95
CA ALA A 314 2.86 -18.01 0.55
C ALA A 314 2.60 -16.50 0.39
N SER A 315 1.68 -15.91 1.19
CA SER A 315 1.41 -14.46 1.19
C SER A 315 2.64 -13.63 1.60
N VAL A 316 3.40 -14.08 2.61
CA VAL A 316 4.63 -13.39 3.03
C VAL A 316 5.70 -13.44 1.94
N LEU A 317 5.83 -14.56 1.24
CA LEU A 317 6.79 -14.72 0.14
C LEU A 317 6.36 -13.95 -1.12
N SER A 318 5.06 -13.96 -1.43
CA SER A 318 4.46 -13.13 -2.47
C SER A 318 4.74 -11.65 -2.23
N ASP A 319 4.45 -11.14 -1.02
CA ASP A 319 4.74 -9.75 -0.65
C ASP A 319 6.23 -9.40 -0.82
N ALA A 320 7.14 -10.30 -0.44
CA ALA A 320 8.58 -10.07 -0.61
C ALA A 320 9.01 -10.01 -2.07
N LEU A 321 8.48 -10.92 -2.93
CA LEU A 321 8.74 -10.91 -4.37
C LEU A 321 8.19 -9.66 -5.04
N MET A 322 6.98 -9.23 -4.66
CA MET A 322 6.37 -8.02 -5.19
C MET A 322 7.18 -6.76 -4.83
N LEU A 323 7.63 -6.65 -3.58
CA LEU A 323 8.47 -5.54 -3.15
C LEU A 323 9.81 -5.53 -3.89
N GLN A 324 10.41 -6.69 -4.11
CA GLN A 324 11.65 -6.84 -4.88
C GLN A 324 11.43 -6.48 -6.36
N TYR A 325 10.31 -6.90 -6.97
CA TYR A 325 9.93 -6.56 -8.34
C TYR A 325 9.88 -5.04 -8.58
N TYR A 326 9.48 -4.25 -7.58
CA TYR A 326 9.46 -2.80 -7.70
C TYR A 326 10.83 -2.14 -7.49
N GLU A 327 11.81 -2.83 -6.96
CA GLU A 327 13.15 -2.27 -6.68
C GLU A 327 14.21 -2.61 -7.74
N GLU A 328 14.06 -3.72 -8.47
CA GLU A 328 15.07 -4.19 -9.42
C GLU A 328 14.47 -4.71 -10.75
N ASP A 329 15.29 -5.17 -11.67
CA ASP A 329 14.83 -5.75 -12.93
C ASP A 329 13.92 -6.95 -12.70
N PRO A 330 12.79 -7.12 -13.44
CA PRO A 330 11.84 -8.21 -13.23
C PRO A 330 12.46 -9.61 -13.30
N VAL A 331 13.48 -9.80 -14.16
CA VAL A 331 14.16 -11.10 -14.27
C VAL A 331 15.04 -11.34 -13.04
N GLU A 332 15.72 -10.32 -12.54
CA GLU A 332 16.50 -10.41 -11.31
C GLU A 332 15.59 -10.62 -10.10
N ALA A 333 14.47 -9.89 -10.04
CA ALA A 333 13.45 -10.03 -9.01
C ALA A 333 12.84 -11.45 -8.94
N ALA A 334 12.80 -12.16 -10.05
CA ALA A 334 12.38 -13.57 -10.14
C ALA A 334 13.55 -14.55 -10.15
N PHE A 335 14.71 -14.16 -9.61
CA PHE A 335 15.90 -15.00 -9.50
C PHE A 335 16.39 -15.58 -10.85
N GLY A 336 16.34 -14.77 -11.90
CA GLY A 336 16.75 -15.13 -13.27
C GLY A 336 15.65 -15.76 -14.12
N LYS A 337 14.41 -15.82 -13.63
CA LYS A 337 13.26 -16.35 -14.37
C LYS A 337 12.50 -15.23 -15.05
N MET A 338 12.10 -15.45 -16.30
CA MET A 338 11.31 -14.51 -17.07
C MET A 338 9.82 -14.80 -16.85
N LEU A 339 9.14 -13.95 -16.07
CA LEU A 339 7.72 -14.07 -15.80
C LEU A 339 6.91 -13.10 -16.67
N SER A 340 5.75 -13.54 -17.14
CA SER A 340 4.76 -12.66 -17.77
C SER A 340 4.09 -11.76 -16.73
N THR A 341 3.45 -10.69 -17.20
CA THR A 341 2.62 -9.82 -16.32
C THR A 341 1.53 -10.62 -15.62
N GLU A 342 0.88 -11.56 -16.31
CA GLU A 342 -0.13 -12.46 -15.74
C GLU A 342 0.46 -13.30 -14.59
N GLN A 343 1.64 -13.87 -14.76
CA GLN A 343 2.31 -14.64 -13.70
C GLN A 343 2.67 -13.78 -12.48
N TRP A 344 3.05 -12.50 -12.70
CA TRP A 344 3.22 -11.56 -11.59
C TRP A 344 1.90 -11.24 -10.88
N CYS A 345 0.79 -11.10 -11.64
CA CYS A 345 -0.55 -10.97 -11.06
C CYS A 345 -0.96 -12.22 -10.26
N ASP A 346 -0.66 -13.42 -10.75
CA ASP A 346 -0.94 -14.68 -10.05
C ASP A 346 -0.18 -14.76 -8.72
N ILE A 347 1.09 -14.35 -8.70
CA ILE A 347 1.88 -14.28 -7.46
C ILE A 347 1.26 -13.25 -6.49
N ALA A 348 0.92 -12.05 -6.96
CA ALA A 348 0.31 -11.00 -6.15
C ALA A 348 -1.08 -11.41 -5.63
N GLY A 349 -1.86 -12.16 -6.43
CA GLY A 349 -3.19 -12.65 -6.11
C GLY A 349 -3.25 -13.52 -4.85
N ILE A 350 -2.17 -14.21 -4.50
CA ILE A 350 -2.08 -14.95 -3.23
C ILE A 350 -2.31 -14.03 -2.03
N LYS A 351 -1.69 -12.85 -2.07
CA LYS A 351 -1.83 -11.84 -1.02
C LYS A 351 -3.21 -11.20 -1.04
N ASP A 352 -3.81 -10.98 -2.22
CA ASP A 352 -5.16 -10.42 -2.33
C ASP A 352 -6.20 -11.36 -1.70
N VAL A 353 -6.10 -12.68 -1.91
CA VAL A 353 -6.96 -13.68 -1.25
C VAL A 353 -6.71 -13.71 0.26
N TYR A 354 -5.45 -13.71 0.69
CA TYR A 354 -5.09 -13.67 2.12
C TYR A 354 -5.69 -12.44 2.83
N HIS A 355 -5.57 -11.25 2.25
CA HIS A 355 -6.15 -10.02 2.78
C HIS A 355 -7.68 -10.04 2.72
N GLY A 356 -8.23 -10.66 1.69
CA GLY A 356 -9.66 -10.88 1.54
C GLY A 356 -10.26 -11.65 2.73
N ILE A 357 -9.65 -12.78 3.07
CA ILE A 357 -10.04 -13.61 4.23
C ILE A 357 -9.97 -12.79 5.53
N LEU A 358 -8.92 -11.98 5.69
CA LEU A 358 -8.72 -11.22 6.93
C LEU A 358 -9.76 -10.11 7.11
N LEU A 359 -9.94 -9.24 6.10
CA LEU A 359 -10.63 -7.96 6.30
C LEU A 359 -11.51 -7.50 5.13
N PHE A 360 -11.76 -8.33 4.12
CA PHE A 360 -12.72 -7.99 3.06
C PHE A 360 -14.08 -8.67 3.23
N THR A 361 -14.30 -9.34 4.37
CA THR A 361 -15.57 -9.95 4.76
C THR A 361 -16.36 -8.95 5.61
N PRO A 362 -17.59 -8.55 5.23
CA PRO A 362 -18.32 -7.46 5.86
C PRO A 362 -18.46 -7.53 7.39
N LEU A 363 -18.74 -8.72 7.97
CA LEU A 363 -18.84 -8.86 9.42
C LEU A 363 -17.53 -8.54 10.15
N VAL A 364 -16.41 -8.99 9.59
CA VAL A 364 -15.09 -8.76 10.18
C VAL A 364 -14.64 -7.32 9.92
N ALA A 365 -14.84 -6.83 8.70
CA ALA A 365 -14.48 -5.48 8.28
C ALA A 365 -15.17 -4.41 9.14
N ARG A 366 -16.49 -4.48 9.33
CA ARG A 366 -17.26 -3.51 10.10
C ARG A 366 -16.90 -3.50 11.59
N ASN A 367 -16.46 -4.63 12.12
CA ASN A 367 -15.95 -4.69 13.49
C ASN A 367 -14.59 -4.00 13.60
N ALA A 368 -13.67 -4.29 12.69
CA ALA A 368 -12.31 -3.78 12.71
C ALA A 368 -12.20 -2.31 12.28
N ALA A 369 -12.90 -1.92 11.21
CA ALA A 369 -12.77 -0.59 10.60
C ALA A 369 -13.56 0.53 11.32
N ASN A 370 -14.39 0.21 12.30
CA ASN A 370 -15.31 1.20 12.92
C ASN A 370 -14.60 2.49 13.39
N PRO A 371 -13.42 2.46 14.07
CA PRO A 371 -12.71 3.67 14.43
C PRO A 371 -12.26 4.49 13.21
N LEU A 372 -11.72 3.83 12.17
CA LEU A 372 -11.24 4.49 10.97
C LEU A 372 -12.37 5.08 10.11
N LEU A 373 -13.52 4.39 10.01
CA LEU A 373 -14.72 4.92 9.34
C LEU A 373 -15.21 6.21 10.01
N LYS A 374 -15.22 6.26 11.36
CA LYS A 374 -15.58 7.47 12.10
C LYS A 374 -14.59 8.61 11.88
N GLU A 375 -13.30 8.28 11.80
CA GLU A 375 -12.25 9.25 11.50
C GLU A 375 -12.42 9.85 10.10
N ILE A 376 -12.62 9.01 9.08
CA ILE A 376 -12.83 9.47 7.70
C ILE A 376 -14.09 10.34 7.63
N LEU A 377 -15.22 9.89 8.15
CA LEU A 377 -16.47 10.68 8.13
C LEU A 377 -16.32 11.99 8.90
N GLY A 378 -15.58 12.00 10.00
CA GLY A 378 -15.26 13.21 10.75
C GLY A 378 -14.50 14.23 9.91
N GLU A 379 -13.51 13.79 9.13
CA GLU A 379 -12.77 14.66 8.21
C GLU A 379 -13.61 15.09 6.99
N MET A 380 -14.47 14.21 6.47
CA MET A 380 -15.41 14.55 5.39
C MET A 380 -16.42 15.63 5.80
N THR A 381 -16.75 15.72 7.08
CA THR A 381 -17.73 16.69 7.63
C THR A 381 -17.10 17.91 8.31
N CYS A 382 -15.78 18.03 8.38
CA CYS A 382 -15.07 19.12 9.01
C CYS A 382 -15.06 20.37 8.08
N ASP A 383 -15.82 21.41 8.39
CA ASP A 383 -15.99 22.58 7.52
C ASP A 383 -14.71 23.42 7.31
N GLU A 384 -13.77 23.37 8.25
CA GLU A 384 -12.49 24.09 8.15
C GLU A 384 -11.47 23.35 7.27
N ARG A 385 -11.70 22.05 7.00
CA ARG A 385 -10.77 21.16 6.32
C ARG A 385 -10.89 21.27 4.80
N LYS A 386 -9.76 21.53 4.12
CA LYS A 386 -9.63 21.43 2.67
C LYS A 386 -9.04 20.08 2.26
N PHE A 387 -8.03 19.64 2.98
CA PHE A 387 -7.31 18.40 2.63
C PHE A 387 -6.92 17.61 3.86
N THR A 388 -7.23 16.32 3.84
CA THR A 388 -6.79 15.36 4.87
C THR A 388 -6.06 14.19 4.22
N PHE A 389 -4.91 13.81 4.77
CA PHE A 389 -4.17 12.61 4.39
C PHE A 389 -4.03 11.68 5.58
N LEU A 390 -4.72 10.54 5.53
CA LEU A 390 -4.66 9.46 6.51
C LEU A 390 -3.76 8.35 5.96
N CYS A 391 -2.66 8.02 6.64
CA CYS A 391 -1.73 7.01 6.16
C CYS A 391 -1.76 5.75 7.01
N GLY A 392 -2.23 4.65 6.43
CA GLY A 392 -2.32 3.34 7.03
C GLY A 392 -1.67 2.23 6.17
N HIS A 393 -2.36 1.11 6.11
CA HIS A 393 -1.93 -0.12 5.48
C HIS A 393 -2.94 -0.62 4.45
N ASP A 394 -2.56 -1.61 3.65
CA ASP A 394 -3.45 -2.33 2.74
C ASP A 394 -4.72 -2.85 3.42
N LEU A 395 -4.60 -3.44 4.61
CA LEU A 395 -5.73 -3.94 5.39
C LEU A 395 -6.70 -2.83 5.85
N ASN A 396 -6.23 -1.58 5.99
CA ASN A 396 -7.10 -0.45 6.26
C ASN A 396 -7.97 -0.09 5.05
N LEU A 397 -7.40 -0.09 3.85
CA LEU A 397 -8.16 0.08 2.63
C LEU A 397 -9.17 -1.06 2.45
N CYS A 398 -8.73 -2.33 2.63
CA CYS A 398 -9.60 -3.50 2.55
C CYS A 398 -10.81 -3.38 3.48
N SER A 399 -10.59 -3.08 4.74
CA SER A 399 -11.67 -3.03 5.75
C SER A 399 -12.64 -1.87 5.53
N VAL A 400 -12.17 -0.69 5.09
CA VAL A 400 -13.02 0.45 4.75
C VAL A 400 -13.87 0.14 3.52
N LEU A 401 -13.26 -0.34 2.42
CA LEU A 401 -13.98 -0.68 1.18
C LEU A 401 -15.04 -1.76 1.40
N ALA A 402 -14.70 -2.82 2.15
CA ALA A 402 -15.66 -3.88 2.48
C ALA A 402 -16.80 -3.39 3.37
N SER A 403 -16.51 -2.50 4.33
CA SER A 403 -17.54 -1.92 5.20
C SER A 403 -18.52 -1.02 4.46
N LEU A 404 -18.02 -0.28 3.45
CA LEU A 404 -18.81 0.56 2.57
C LEU A 404 -19.50 -0.22 1.45
N GLU A 405 -19.30 -1.55 1.37
CA GLU A 405 -19.90 -2.44 0.36
C GLU A 405 -19.51 -2.07 -1.07
N VAL A 406 -18.20 -1.89 -1.30
CA VAL A 406 -17.68 -1.68 -2.65
C VAL A 406 -18.10 -2.84 -3.58
N GLU A 407 -18.46 -2.52 -4.83
CA GLU A 407 -18.67 -3.55 -5.85
C GLU A 407 -17.36 -4.28 -6.16
N PRO A 408 -17.42 -5.56 -6.55
CA PRO A 408 -16.22 -6.28 -6.95
C PRO A 408 -15.46 -5.55 -8.06
N TYR A 409 -14.18 -5.35 -7.87
CA TYR A 409 -13.31 -4.67 -8.83
C TYR A 409 -11.94 -5.35 -8.94
N GLU A 410 -11.30 -5.12 -10.07
CA GLU A 410 -9.89 -5.44 -10.33
C GLU A 410 -9.24 -4.26 -11.03
N LEU A 411 -8.12 -3.79 -10.49
CA LEU A 411 -7.40 -2.65 -11.04
C LEU A 411 -6.74 -3.03 -12.38
N PRO A 412 -7.06 -2.35 -13.48
CA PRO A 412 -6.63 -2.77 -14.82
C PRO A 412 -5.13 -2.66 -15.02
N SER A 413 -4.49 -1.62 -14.48
CA SER A 413 -3.08 -1.30 -14.70
C SER A 413 -2.15 -1.73 -13.55
N GLY A 414 -2.63 -2.55 -12.62
CA GLY A 414 -1.86 -3.03 -11.47
C GLY A 414 -1.57 -4.52 -11.55
N ILE A 415 -0.45 -4.97 -10.97
CA ILE A 415 -0.22 -6.39 -10.68
C ILE A 415 -0.85 -6.78 -9.34
N GLU A 416 -0.91 -5.87 -8.35
CA GLU A 416 -1.76 -5.98 -7.17
C GLU A 416 -3.16 -5.45 -7.54
N LYS A 417 -4.15 -6.33 -7.59
CA LYS A 417 -5.47 -6.02 -8.19
C LYS A 417 -6.45 -5.30 -7.28
N ARG A 418 -6.20 -5.26 -5.97
CA ARG A 418 -7.15 -4.68 -5.00
C ARG A 418 -6.60 -3.46 -4.27
N THR A 419 -5.50 -3.58 -3.58
CA THR A 419 -4.93 -2.52 -2.73
C THR A 419 -3.44 -2.35 -3.01
N PRO A 420 -3.06 -1.79 -4.16
CA PRO A 420 -1.67 -1.73 -4.61
C PRO A 420 -0.79 -0.91 -3.66
N ILE A 421 0.52 -1.18 -3.70
CA ILE A 421 1.50 -0.43 -2.91
C ILE A 421 1.40 1.07 -3.20
N GLY A 422 1.41 1.91 -2.15
CA GLY A 422 1.22 3.35 -2.29
C GLY A 422 -0.17 3.77 -2.79
N GLY A 423 -1.14 2.85 -2.93
CA GLY A 423 -2.51 3.15 -3.36
C GLY A 423 -3.25 4.06 -2.38
N LYS A 424 -4.12 4.91 -2.90
CA LYS A 424 -4.85 5.94 -2.17
C LYS A 424 -6.33 5.88 -2.51
N LEU A 425 -7.15 5.62 -1.49
CA LEU A 425 -8.59 5.80 -1.56
C LEU A 425 -8.88 7.28 -1.34
N VAL A 426 -9.42 7.93 -2.36
CA VAL A 426 -9.62 9.38 -2.43
C VAL A 426 -11.12 9.67 -2.41
N PHE A 427 -11.54 10.48 -1.46
CA PHE A 427 -12.88 11.05 -1.39
C PHE A 427 -12.76 12.53 -1.73
N SER A 428 -13.31 12.97 -2.84
CA SER A 428 -13.28 14.38 -3.28
C SER A 428 -14.69 14.96 -3.29
N ARG A 429 -14.86 16.12 -2.65
CA ARG A 429 -16.13 16.84 -2.53
C ARG A 429 -16.24 17.90 -3.59
N TRP A 430 -17.33 17.87 -4.33
CA TRP A 430 -17.63 18.76 -5.46
C TRP A 430 -18.95 19.49 -5.24
N CYS A 431 -18.97 20.78 -5.51
CA CYS A 431 -20.17 21.62 -5.42
C CYS A 431 -20.57 22.11 -6.79
N ASN A 432 -21.84 21.92 -7.19
CA ASN A 432 -22.37 22.47 -8.43
C ASN A 432 -22.67 23.97 -8.29
N GLU A 433 -23.06 24.62 -9.40
CA GLU A 433 -23.41 26.05 -9.42
C GLU A 433 -24.58 26.43 -8.48
N SER A 434 -25.45 25.48 -8.14
CA SER A 434 -26.56 25.65 -7.19
C SER A 434 -26.12 25.52 -5.73
N GLY A 435 -24.87 25.13 -5.46
CA GLY A 435 -24.34 24.88 -4.12
C GLY A 435 -24.71 23.50 -3.56
N GLU A 436 -25.22 22.58 -4.39
CA GLU A 436 -25.44 21.19 -4.00
C GLU A 436 -24.11 20.43 -4.01
N ALA A 437 -23.89 19.61 -2.97
CA ALA A 437 -22.65 18.87 -2.76
C ALA A 437 -22.76 17.42 -3.19
N PHE A 438 -21.67 16.95 -3.79
CA PHE A 438 -21.49 15.60 -4.29
C PHE A 438 -20.08 15.11 -3.92
N TRP A 439 -19.86 13.80 -3.98
CA TRP A 439 -18.59 13.18 -3.73
C TRP A 439 -18.21 12.23 -4.85
N ASP A 440 -16.95 12.27 -5.23
CA ASP A 440 -16.31 11.25 -6.03
C ASP A 440 -15.48 10.32 -5.14
N VAL A 441 -15.34 9.06 -5.52
CA VAL A 441 -14.57 8.07 -4.75
C VAL A 441 -13.70 7.24 -5.66
N ASP A 442 -12.40 7.52 -5.62
CA ASP A 442 -11.41 6.94 -6.51
C ASP A 442 -10.35 6.12 -5.77
N LEU A 443 -9.78 5.15 -6.48
CA LEU A 443 -8.52 4.54 -6.11
C LEU A 443 -7.40 5.06 -7.04
N VAL A 444 -6.51 5.89 -6.49
CA VAL A 444 -5.38 6.49 -7.21
C VAL A 444 -4.11 5.73 -6.87
N TYR A 445 -3.38 5.23 -7.89
CA TYR A 445 -2.20 4.41 -7.70
C TYR A 445 -1.20 4.54 -8.86
N GLN A 446 0.08 4.31 -8.58
CA GLN A 446 1.11 4.26 -9.61
C GLN A 446 1.10 2.89 -10.30
N THR A 447 1.29 2.88 -11.63
CA THR A 447 1.43 1.63 -12.38
C THR A 447 2.74 0.93 -12.02
N PRO A 448 2.90 -0.38 -12.31
CA PRO A 448 4.16 -1.09 -12.08
C PRO A 448 5.36 -0.40 -12.73
N GLU A 449 5.20 0.15 -13.92
CA GLU A 449 6.24 0.90 -14.65
C GLU A 449 6.60 2.17 -13.88
N GLN A 450 5.62 2.97 -13.48
CA GLN A 450 5.83 4.21 -12.71
C GLN A 450 6.52 3.94 -11.37
N LEU A 451 6.16 2.83 -10.70
CA LEU A 451 6.80 2.41 -9.45
C LEU A 451 8.27 2.02 -9.67
N ARG A 452 8.56 1.30 -10.76
CA ARG A 452 9.90 0.79 -11.05
C ARG A 452 10.83 1.85 -11.62
N GLU A 453 10.33 2.72 -12.49
CA GLU A 453 11.11 3.82 -13.06
C GLU A 453 11.23 5.01 -12.09
N ALA A 454 10.46 5.02 -11.01
CA ALA A 454 10.33 6.15 -10.07
C ALA A 454 9.97 7.45 -10.82
N ASP A 455 8.97 7.36 -11.68
CA ASP A 455 8.57 8.42 -12.59
C ASP A 455 8.12 9.69 -11.88
N ILE A 456 8.47 10.82 -12.48
CA ILE A 456 7.92 12.11 -12.08
C ILE A 456 6.51 12.21 -12.66
N LEU A 457 5.53 12.23 -11.78
CA LEU A 457 4.13 12.37 -12.15
C LEU A 457 3.83 13.82 -12.54
N THR A 458 3.13 13.97 -13.66
CA THR A 458 2.64 15.25 -14.18
C THR A 458 1.17 15.10 -14.56
N TRP A 459 0.50 16.20 -14.97
CA TRP A 459 -0.86 16.07 -15.45
C TRP A 459 -0.98 15.17 -16.68
N ASP A 460 -0.07 15.31 -17.64
CA ASP A 460 -0.05 14.50 -18.88
C ASP A 460 0.57 13.10 -18.67
N HIS A 461 1.17 12.84 -17.52
CA HIS A 461 1.72 11.54 -17.09
C HIS A 461 1.23 11.25 -15.67
N SER A 462 -0.07 11.02 -15.58
CA SER A 462 -0.79 10.81 -14.31
C SER A 462 -0.56 9.41 -13.73
N PRO A 463 -0.78 9.21 -12.42
CA PRO A 463 -1.01 7.88 -11.88
C PRO A 463 -2.29 7.27 -12.50
N ALA A 464 -2.49 5.98 -12.33
CA ALA A 464 -3.75 5.35 -12.66
C ALA A 464 -4.83 5.76 -11.65
N ILE A 465 -6.05 5.99 -12.17
CA ILE A 465 -7.22 6.39 -11.40
C ILE A 465 -8.33 5.40 -11.73
N TYR A 466 -9.00 4.90 -10.71
CA TYR A 466 -10.09 3.94 -10.83
C TYR A 466 -11.30 4.40 -10.02
N ASP A 467 -12.38 4.74 -10.71
CA ASP A 467 -13.65 5.12 -10.09
C ASP A 467 -14.31 3.90 -9.41
N LEU A 468 -14.66 4.05 -8.13
CA LEU A 468 -15.21 3.00 -7.29
C LEU A 468 -16.73 3.09 -7.20
N SER A 469 -17.38 1.97 -7.48
CA SER A 469 -18.82 1.81 -7.31
C SER A 469 -19.15 1.06 -6.02
N PHE A 470 -20.28 1.42 -5.39
CA PHE A 470 -20.79 0.81 -4.17
C PHE A 470 -22.16 0.20 -4.39
N ARG A 471 -22.41 -0.95 -3.75
CA ARG A 471 -23.67 -1.68 -3.87
C ARG A 471 -24.85 -0.83 -3.40
N GLU A 472 -25.97 -0.93 -4.12
CA GLU A 472 -27.26 -0.35 -3.76
C GLU A 472 -27.30 1.18 -3.64
N ILE A 473 -26.22 1.88 -3.95
CA ILE A 473 -26.20 3.34 -4.09
C ILE A 473 -25.70 3.73 -5.47
N GLY A 474 -26.23 4.82 -6.03
CA GLY A 474 -25.94 5.22 -7.39
C GLY A 474 -25.29 6.60 -7.46
N GLN A 475 -24.40 6.75 -8.42
CA GLN A 475 -23.86 8.02 -8.88
C GLN A 475 -24.89 8.76 -9.76
N ASN A 476 -24.76 10.06 -9.89
CA ASN A 476 -25.48 10.87 -10.87
C ASN A 476 -24.94 10.63 -12.29
N ALA A 477 -25.43 11.40 -13.27
CA ALA A 477 -25.00 11.27 -14.67
C ALA A 477 -23.52 11.67 -14.90
N ASP A 478 -22.93 12.39 -13.96
CA ASP A 478 -21.56 12.90 -14.02
C ASP A 478 -20.58 12.03 -13.19
N GLY A 479 -21.03 10.86 -12.71
CA GLY A 479 -20.21 9.91 -11.94
C GLY A 479 -20.11 10.22 -10.43
N LEU A 480 -20.89 11.17 -9.91
CA LEU A 480 -20.76 11.66 -8.55
C LEU A 480 -21.88 11.13 -7.63
N TYR A 481 -21.53 10.77 -6.41
CA TYR A 481 -22.51 10.43 -5.36
C TYR A 481 -23.08 11.69 -4.72
N PRO A 482 -24.42 11.87 -4.63
CA PRO A 482 -25.00 12.92 -3.80
C PRO A 482 -24.48 12.80 -2.36
N GLU A 483 -24.06 13.91 -1.74
CA GLU A 483 -23.43 13.92 -0.40
C GLU A 483 -24.21 13.10 0.63
N LYS A 484 -25.53 13.30 0.68
CA LYS A 484 -26.38 12.53 1.60
C LYS A 484 -26.33 11.03 1.38
N VAL A 485 -26.25 10.59 0.13
CA VAL A 485 -26.23 9.14 -0.21
C VAL A 485 -24.94 8.49 0.28
N LEU A 486 -23.80 9.15 0.07
CA LEU A 486 -22.51 8.64 0.55
C LEU A 486 -22.42 8.69 2.09
N PHE A 487 -22.91 9.76 2.72
CA PHE A 487 -22.92 9.87 4.18
C PHE A 487 -23.85 8.84 4.83
N ASP A 488 -25.03 8.61 4.27
CA ASP A 488 -25.94 7.53 4.73
C ASP A 488 -25.23 6.16 4.65
N ARG A 489 -24.37 5.92 3.62
CA ARG A 489 -23.56 4.69 3.50
C ARG A 489 -22.51 4.60 4.61
N PHE A 490 -21.79 5.68 4.92
CA PHE A 490 -20.86 5.71 6.05
C PHE A 490 -21.57 5.48 7.40
N GLU A 491 -22.69 6.17 7.63
CA GLU A 491 -23.48 6.01 8.86
C GLU A 491 -24.02 4.58 9.00
N PHE A 492 -24.46 3.97 7.89
CA PHE A 492 -24.85 2.56 7.86
C PHE A 492 -23.66 1.66 8.26
N ALA A 493 -22.49 1.84 7.67
CA ALA A 493 -21.31 1.04 7.97
C ALA A 493 -20.86 1.21 9.44
N ILE A 494 -20.91 2.42 9.97
CA ILE A 494 -20.58 2.73 11.37
C ILE A 494 -21.59 2.11 12.33
N SER A 495 -22.91 2.28 12.07
CA SER A 495 -23.99 1.75 12.92
C SER A 495 -24.11 0.22 12.85
N ALA A 496 -23.62 -0.39 11.76
CA ALA A 496 -23.57 -1.83 11.64
C ALA A 496 -22.72 -2.50 12.73
N TYR A 497 -21.73 -1.80 13.29
CA TYR A 497 -20.99 -2.28 14.46
C TYR A 497 -21.91 -2.47 15.68
N ASP A 498 -22.76 -1.51 15.99
CA ASP A 498 -23.70 -1.62 17.10
C ASP A 498 -24.71 -2.74 16.86
N SER A 499 -25.17 -2.89 15.61
CA SER A 499 -26.03 -4.00 15.20
C SER A 499 -25.37 -5.37 15.36
N ILE A 500 -24.07 -5.48 15.06
CA ILE A 500 -23.27 -6.70 15.30
C ILE A 500 -23.23 -6.99 16.80
N VAL A 501 -22.96 -5.98 17.64
CA VAL A 501 -22.93 -6.13 19.10
C VAL A 501 -24.27 -6.58 19.65
N GLU A 502 -25.38 -6.01 19.18
CA GLU A 502 -26.74 -6.38 19.61
C GLU A 502 -27.14 -7.80 19.17
N THR A 503 -26.82 -8.16 17.92
CA THR A 503 -27.22 -9.44 17.31
C THR A 503 -26.46 -10.62 17.92
N TYR A 504 -25.17 -10.44 18.22
CA TYR A 504 -24.27 -11.53 18.60
C TYR A 504 -23.82 -11.50 20.07
N ARG A 505 -24.41 -10.64 20.90
CA ARG A 505 -24.09 -10.50 22.35
C ARG A 505 -24.41 -11.72 23.19
#